data_ff0bf6e3d1fa31d2b0093009dd61749c
#
_entry.id   ff0bf6e3d1fa31d2b0093009dd61749c
#
_cell.length_a   1.000
_cell.length_b   1.000
_cell.length_c   1.000
_cell.angle_alpha   90.00
_cell.angle_beta   90.00
_cell.angle_gamma   90.00
#
_symmetry.space_group_name_H-M   'P 1'
#
loop_
_entity.id
_entity.type
_entity.pdbx_description
1 polymer ?
#
loop_
_entity_poly.entity_id
_entity_poly.type
_entity_poly.pdbx_seq_one_letter_code
_entity_poly.pdbx_strand_id
1 'polypeptide(L)'
;MRKKIMLACLCIITVCLILLAADGMPRPPQKTGKREGIRVALSQSEALTPWKTAQINSFKEAAAKRGIELVYHSPEAETLKWQLQDIGELFEEGIDYLILIPRVRTGYDGILLEARERGIPVILAEQEAEMDALYSPEDYYLSFVAPDYYQEGELCADILAGYFGIQPCHTMVIQGEKESGMAWERYMGFMHGVRRHSNLYVSKRVESNGSRLTAQKATELVVADQDIDFNAVFAPSDEDGLGVLQALKLAGVEPGKDVVIVSIGGIQDVFKAIISEEYLATAGSDPEYGEIVFDLIEKHGKGEPIPRRVVTENQIYTAENAEELFEDAY
;
A
#
# COMPACT_ATOMS: atom_id res chain seq x y z
N MET A 1 -38.96 -16.82 39.33
CA MET A 1 -39.55 -16.38 38.06
C MET A 1 -38.82 -15.17 37.45
N ARG A 2 -38.63 -14.04 38.16
CA ARG A 2 -37.99 -12.82 37.60
C ARG A 2 -36.58 -13.02 37.03
N LYS A 3 -35.68 -13.84 37.64
CA LYS A 3 -34.32 -14.11 37.10
C LYS A 3 -34.30 -14.90 35.78
N LYS A 4 -35.25 -15.82 35.57
CA LYS A 4 -35.38 -16.58 34.32
C LYS A 4 -35.89 -15.74 33.16
N ILE A 5 -36.80 -14.79 33.45
CA ILE A 5 -37.30 -13.83 32.44
C ILE A 5 -36.23 -12.84 32.04
N MET A 6 -35.43 -12.35 33.00
CA MET A 6 -34.33 -11.43 32.71
C MET A 6 -33.21 -12.08 31.86
N LEU A 7 -32.90 -13.37 32.09
CA LEU A 7 -31.94 -14.12 31.30
C LEU A 7 -32.42 -14.38 29.87
N ALA A 8 -33.71 -14.69 29.71
CA ALA A 8 -34.35 -14.86 28.40
C ALA A 8 -34.39 -13.56 27.58
N CYS A 9 -34.71 -12.41 28.22
CA CYS A 9 -34.63 -11.11 27.57
C CYS A 9 -33.21 -10.70 27.16
N LEU A 10 -32.20 -11.02 27.99
CA LEU A 10 -30.79 -10.75 27.64
C LEU A 10 -30.35 -11.58 26.44
N CYS A 11 -30.72 -12.86 26.38
CA CYS A 11 -30.42 -13.73 25.24
C CYS A 11 -31.12 -13.25 23.95
N ILE A 12 -32.34 -12.78 24.02
CA ILE A 12 -33.11 -12.25 22.87
C ILE A 12 -32.47 -10.95 22.37
N ILE A 13 -32.05 -10.06 23.27
CA ILE A 13 -31.40 -8.80 22.92
C ILE A 13 -30.03 -9.09 22.26
N THR A 14 -29.25 -10.06 22.77
CA THR A 14 -27.96 -10.44 22.18
C THR A 14 -28.14 -11.08 20.80
N VAL A 15 -29.14 -11.93 20.61
CA VAL A 15 -29.46 -12.53 19.31
C VAL A 15 -29.98 -11.47 18.32
N CYS A 16 -30.79 -10.52 18.75
CA CYS A 16 -31.23 -9.39 17.91
C CYS A 16 -30.08 -8.46 17.54
N LEU A 17 -29.14 -8.19 18.45
CA LEU A 17 -27.91 -7.39 18.14
C LEU A 17 -26.99 -8.11 17.17
N ILE A 18 -26.86 -9.43 17.27
CA ILE A 18 -26.08 -10.24 16.32
C ILE A 18 -26.76 -10.25 14.94
N LEU A 19 -28.10 -10.35 14.89
CA LEU A 19 -28.85 -10.31 13.64
C LEU A 19 -28.84 -8.91 12.99
N LEU A 20 -28.87 -7.84 13.77
CA LEU A 20 -28.75 -6.46 13.27
C LEU A 20 -27.33 -6.14 12.78
N ALA A 21 -26.29 -6.70 13.40
CA ALA A 21 -24.91 -6.58 12.92
C ALA A 21 -24.66 -7.39 11.63
N ALA A 22 -25.41 -8.47 11.41
CA ALA A 22 -25.31 -9.26 10.18
C ALA A 22 -26.06 -8.62 8.98
N ASP A 23 -27.06 -7.75 9.23
CA ASP A 23 -27.79 -7.07 8.16
C ASP A 23 -27.03 -5.88 7.53
N GLY A 24 -25.94 -5.40 8.16
CA GLY A 24 -25.10 -4.32 7.63
C GLY A 24 -23.96 -4.79 6.73
N MET A 25 -23.61 -6.07 6.70
CA MET A 25 -22.56 -6.58 5.81
C MET A 25 -23.13 -6.92 4.41
N PRO A 26 -22.40 -6.57 3.32
CA PRO A 26 -22.76 -7.06 1.99
C PRO A 26 -22.87 -8.58 2.03
N ARG A 27 -24.01 -9.11 1.58
CA ARG A 27 -24.21 -10.57 1.55
C ARG A 27 -23.34 -11.19 0.46
N PRO A 28 -22.87 -12.45 0.64
CA PRO A 28 -22.18 -13.15 -0.43
C PRO A 28 -23.03 -13.16 -1.70
N PRO A 29 -22.41 -13.02 -2.89
CA PRO A 29 -23.13 -12.92 -4.15
C PRO A 29 -24.05 -14.12 -4.35
N GLN A 30 -25.32 -13.86 -4.67
CA GLN A 30 -26.24 -14.91 -5.09
C GLN A 30 -25.92 -15.31 -6.54
N LYS A 31 -25.50 -16.54 -6.74
CA LYS A 31 -25.23 -17.07 -8.09
C LYS A 31 -26.45 -16.91 -9.01
N THR A 32 -26.45 -15.91 -9.85
CA THR A 32 -27.46 -15.71 -10.90
C THR A 32 -27.06 -16.50 -12.14
N GLY A 33 -27.62 -17.71 -12.30
CA GLY A 33 -27.54 -18.52 -13.54
C GLY A 33 -26.22 -19.29 -13.72
N LYS A 34 -26.31 -20.42 -14.39
CA LYS A 34 -25.41 -21.48 -14.84
C LYS A 34 -23.89 -21.26 -15.00
N ARG A 35 -23.23 -20.34 -14.25
CA ARG A 35 -21.78 -20.23 -14.28
C ARG A 35 -21.19 -21.15 -13.22
N GLU A 36 -20.27 -22.05 -13.61
CA GLU A 36 -19.42 -22.79 -12.70
C GLU A 36 -18.21 -21.92 -12.34
N GLY A 37 -17.97 -21.66 -11.03
CA GLY A 37 -16.84 -20.90 -10.50
C GLY A 37 -17.17 -19.49 -10.04
N ILE A 38 -16.23 -18.91 -9.32
CA ILE A 38 -16.24 -17.52 -8.83
C ILE A 38 -15.37 -16.68 -9.78
N ARG A 39 -15.86 -15.51 -10.17
CA ARG A 39 -15.08 -14.51 -10.92
C ARG A 39 -14.73 -13.34 -10.00
N VAL A 40 -13.47 -13.05 -9.90
CA VAL A 40 -12.95 -11.92 -9.11
C VAL A 40 -12.30 -10.94 -10.07
N ALA A 41 -12.69 -9.67 -10.01
CA ALA A 41 -12.00 -8.63 -10.77
C ALA A 41 -10.90 -7.99 -9.91
N LEU A 42 -9.79 -7.62 -10.56
CA LEU A 42 -8.75 -6.76 -10.01
C LEU A 42 -8.72 -5.48 -10.83
N SER A 43 -8.98 -4.32 -10.20
CA SER A 43 -8.84 -3.02 -10.84
C SER A 43 -7.75 -2.20 -10.18
N GLN A 44 -6.77 -1.79 -10.99
CA GLN A 44 -5.71 -0.85 -10.66
C GLN A 44 -5.33 -0.04 -11.90
N SER A 45 -4.80 1.17 -11.74
CA SER A 45 -4.48 2.05 -12.88
C SER A 45 -3.11 2.74 -12.74
N GLU A 46 -2.13 2.03 -12.19
CA GLU A 46 -0.77 2.52 -12.04
C GLU A 46 0.18 1.86 -13.04
N ALA A 47 1.29 2.54 -13.34
CA ALA A 47 2.36 1.97 -14.14
C ALA A 47 2.91 0.68 -13.53
N LEU A 48 3.32 -0.26 -14.38
CA LEU A 48 3.90 -1.53 -13.96
C LEU A 48 5.36 -1.33 -13.55
N THR A 49 5.60 -1.03 -12.27
CA THR A 49 6.91 -1.15 -11.64
C THR A 49 7.20 -2.62 -11.28
N PRO A 50 8.44 -3.01 -10.92
CA PRO A 50 8.74 -4.36 -10.41
C PRO A 50 7.84 -4.73 -9.23
N TRP A 51 7.68 -3.84 -8.26
CA TRP A 51 6.81 -4.03 -7.10
C TRP A 51 5.34 -4.25 -7.50
N LYS A 52 4.81 -3.40 -8.40
CA LYS A 52 3.43 -3.52 -8.89
C LYS A 52 3.22 -4.81 -9.69
N THR A 53 4.24 -5.24 -10.43
CA THR A 53 4.20 -6.50 -11.19
C THR A 53 4.13 -7.69 -10.24
N ALA A 54 4.94 -7.70 -9.16
CA ALA A 54 4.90 -8.73 -8.13
C ALA A 54 3.52 -8.78 -7.46
N GLN A 55 2.94 -7.62 -7.13
CA GLN A 55 1.60 -7.54 -6.54
C GLN A 55 0.53 -8.17 -7.44
N ILE A 56 0.51 -7.82 -8.73
CA ILE A 56 -0.45 -8.39 -9.68
C ILE A 56 -0.25 -9.89 -9.85
N ASN A 57 0.99 -10.36 -9.89
CA ASN A 57 1.31 -11.78 -10.00
C ASN A 57 0.85 -12.54 -8.74
N SER A 58 1.03 -11.98 -7.55
CA SER A 58 0.51 -12.56 -6.30
C SER A 58 -1.00 -12.80 -6.37
N PHE A 59 -1.78 -11.84 -6.87
CA PHE A 59 -3.22 -12.05 -7.09
C PHE A 59 -3.51 -13.14 -8.13
N LYS A 60 -2.79 -13.17 -9.26
CA LYS A 60 -2.97 -14.19 -10.31
C LYS A 60 -2.67 -15.60 -9.79
N GLU A 61 -1.58 -15.75 -9.06
CA GLU A 61 -1.16 -17.03 -8.49
C GLU A 61 -2.14 -17.54 -7.43
N ALA A 62 -2.56 -16.66 -6.51
CA ALA A 62 -3.52 -17.00 -5.47
C ALA A 62 -4.89 -17.39 -6.04
N ALA A 63 -5.35 -16.72 -7.11
CA ALA A 63 -6.56 -17.08 -7.83
C ALA A 63 -6.43 -18.46 -8.51
N ALA A 64 -5.31 -18.67 -9.23
CA ALA A 64 -5.05 -19.92 -9.94
C ALA A 64 -4.99 -21.12 -9.00
N LYS A 65 -4.32 -21.01 -7.84
CA LYS A 65 -4.28 -22.06 -6.80
C LYS A 65 -5.67 -22.49 -6.32
N ARG A 66 -6.64 -21.57 -6.33
CA ARG A 66 -8.02 -21.77 -5.87
C ARG A 66 -9.01 -22.11 -6.99
N GLY A 67 -8.55 -22.13 -8.25
CA GLY A 67 -9.42 -22.33 -9.42
C GLY A 67 -10.43 -21.18 -9.60
N ILE A 68 -10.09 -19.98 -9.14
CA ILE A 68 -10.88 -18.75 -9.29
C ILE A 68 -10.47 -18.05 -10.59
N GLU A 69 -11.45 -17.59 -11.37
CA GLU A 69 -11.20 -16.78 -12.57
C GLU A 69 -10.89 -15.34 -12.12
N LEU A 70 -9.63 -14.90 -12.29
CA LEU A 70 -9.26 -13.50 -12.08
C LEU A 70 -9.37 -12.71 -13.38
N VAL A 71 -10.25 -11.70 -13.40
CA VAL A 71 -10.39 -10.75 -14.51
C VAL A 71 -9.55 -9.52 -14.21
N TYR A 72 -8.62 -9.21 -15.10
CA TYR A 72 -7.72 -8.07 -14.96
C TYR A 72 -7.47 -7.41 -16.30
N HIS A 73 -7.79 -6.13 -16.40
CA HIS A 73 -7.46 -5.30 -17.54
C HIS A 73 -6.18 -4.52 -17.26
N SER A 74 -5.22 -4.61 -18.18
CA SER A 74 -4.01 -3.78 -18.09
C SER A 74 -4.39 -2.31 -18.27
N PRO A 75 -3.92 -1.40 -17.40
CA PRO A 75 -4.31 0.01 -17.50
C PRO A 75 -3.82 0.65 -18.80
N GLU A 76 -4.71 1.38 -19.46
CA GLU A 76 -4.40 2.19 -20.64
C GLU A 76 -4.02 3.63 -20.26
N ALA A 77 -4.40 4.07 -19.05
CA ALA A 77 -4.06 5.37 -18.49
C ALA A 77 -4.03 5.34 -16.96
N GLU A 78 -3.09 6.07 -16.38
CA GLU A 78 -2.92 6.23 -14.94
C GLU A 78 -3.83 7.32 -14.38
N THR A 79 -5.14 7.17 -14.54
CA THR A 79 -6.12 8.15 -14.12
C THR A 79 -7.32 7.54 -13.42
N LEU A 80 -7.89 8.27 -12.46
CA LEU A 80 -9.16 7.90 -11.83
C LEU A 80 -10.26 7.67 -12.87
N LYS A 81 -10.32 8.55 -13.89
CA LYS A 81 -11.35 8.42 -14.94
C LYS A 81 -11.29 7.08 -15.66
N TRP A 82 -10.08 6.65 -16.04
CA TRP A 82 -9.89 5.35 -16.70
C TRP A 82 -10.31 4.22 -15.74
N GLN A 83 -9.87 4.28 -14.48
CA GLN A 83 -10.16 3.25 -13.48
C GLN A 83 -11.66 3.11 -13.23
N LEU A 84 -12.40 4.23 -13.11
CA LEU A 84 -13.86 4.17 -12.93
C LEU A 84 -14.57 3.58 -14.14
N GLN A 85 -14.08 3.86 -15.36
CA GLN A 85 -14.60 3.26 -16.58
C GLN A 85 -14.33 1.75 -16.60
N ASP A 86 -13.10 1.34 -16.32
CA ASP A 86 -12.68 -0.07 -16.22
C ASP A 86 -13.56 -0.86 -15.24
N ILE A 87 -13.79 -0.32 -14.03
CA ILE A 87 -14.65 -0.97 -13.04
C ILE A 87 -16.08 -1.13 -13.57
N GLY A 88 -16.61 -0.12 -14.27
CA GLY A 88 -17.92 -0.21 -14.90
C GLY A 88 -17.98 -1.34 -15.96
N GLU A 89 -16.95 -1.49 -16.77
CA GLU A 89 -16.82 -2.58 -17.76
C GLU A 89 -16.75 -3.95 -17.07
N LEU A 90 -15.95 -4.07 -16.00
CA LEU A 90 -15.87 -5.28 -15.17
C LEU A 90 -17.22 -5.68 -14.56
N PHE A 91 -18.03 -4.71 -14.15
CA PHE A 91 -19.40 -4.99 -13.68
C PHE A 91 -20.29 -5.57 -14.77
N GLU A 92 -20.20 -5.05 -15.99
CA GLU A 92 -20.98 -5.58 -17.14
C GLU A 92 -20.50 -6.98 -17.56
N GLU A 93 -19.23 -7.31 -17.35
CA GLU A 93 -18.72 -8.66 -17.55
C GLU A 93 -19.26 -9.68 -16.54
N GLY A 94 -19.85 -9.21 -15.45
CA GLY A 94 -20.48 -10.03 -14.43
C GLY A 94 -19.47 -10.71 -13.51
N ILE A 95 -18.91 -9.96 -12.60
CA ILE A 95 -18.00 -10.43 -11.54
C ILE A 95 -18.75 -10.71 -10.24
N ASP A 96 -18.17 -11.55 -9.38
CA ASP A 96 -18.72 -11.89 -8.06
C ASP A 96 -18.06 -11.08 -6.94
N TYR A 97 -16.81 -10.61 -7.13
CA TYR A 97 -16.04 -9.77 -6.21
C TYR A 97 -15.18 -8.77 -6.97
N LEU A 98 -14.94 -7.61 -6.36
CA LEU A 98 -13.97 -6.62 -6.84
C LEU A 98 -12.83 -6.47 -5.83
N ILE A 99 -11.60 -6.66 -6.27
CA ILE A 99 -10.39 -6.19 -5.61
C ILE A 99 -10.07 -4.83 -6.20
N LEU A 100 -10.12 -3.78 -5.39
CA LEU A 100 -9.87 -2.42 -5.84
C LEU A 100 -8.60 -1.88 -5.19
N ILE A 101 -7.65 -1.46 -6.03
CA ILE A 101 -6.48 -0.67 -5.63
C ILE A 101 -6.75 0.75 -6.11
N PRO A 102 -7.22 1.66 -5.23
CA PRO A 102 -7.58 3.02 -5.63
C PRO A 102 -6.36 3.79 -6.16
N ARG A 103 -6.50 4.46 -7.31
CA ARG A 103 -5.44 5.33 -7.87
C ARG A 103 -5.23 6.60 -7.05
N VAL A 104 -6.32 7.11 -6.47
CA VAL A 104 -6.37 8.30 -5.61
C VAL A 104 -7.32 8.04 -4.45
N ARG A 105 -7.23 8.84 -3.39
CA ARG A 105 -8.01 8.62 -2.17
C ARG A 105 -9.50 8.87 -2.32
N THR A 106 -9.93 9.74 -3.22
CA THR A 106 -11.31 10.22 -3.33
C THR A 106 -11.91 10.01 -4.71
N GLY A 107 -13.23 10.08 -4.81
CA GLY A 107 -13.96 10.02 -6.08
C GLY A 107 -14.51 8.64 -6.44
N TYR A 108 -14.49 7.69 -5.50
CA TYR A 108 -15.01 6.33 -5.69
C TYR A 108 -16.45 6.14 -5.18
N ASP A 109 -17.06 7.16 -4.52
CA ASP A 109 -18.39 7.05 -3.92
C ASP A 109 -19.43 6.46 -4.88
N GLY A 110 -19.50 6.98 -6.10
CA GLY A 110 -20.47 6.53 -7.10
C GLY A 110 -20.29 5.07 -7.50
N ILE A 111 -19.05 4.64 -7.77
CA ILE A 111 -18.78 3.28 -8.22
C ILE A 111 -18.90 2.26 -7.07
N LEU A 112 -18.54 2.64 -5.85
CA LEU A 112 -18.71 1.79 -4.68
C LEU A 112 -20.20 1.65 -4.30
N LEU A 113 -20.98 2.72 -4.46
CA LEU A 113 -22.45 2.65 -4.34
C LEU A 113 -23.04 1.69 -5.37
N GLU A 114 -22.62 1.78 -6.65
CA GLU A 114 -23.05 0.88 -7.71
C GLU A 114 -22.68 -0.58 -7.41
N ALA A 115 -21.44 -0.85 -6.95
CA ALA A 115 -21.02 -2.19 -6.51
C ALA A 115 -21.97 -2.76 -5.45
N ARG A 116 -22.32 -1.94 -4.44
CA ARG A 116 -23.26 -2.32 -3.39
C ARG A 116 -24.65 -2.62 -3.95
N GLU A 117 -25.20 -1.78 -4.84
CA GLU A 117 -26.52 -1.98 -5.46
C GLU A 117 -26.55 -3.25 -6.31
N ARG A 118 -25.46 -3.58 -6.97
CA ARG A 118 -25.30 -4.83 -7.72
C ARG A 118 -25.03 -6.06 -6.86
N GLY A 119 -24.78 -5.88 -5.55
CA GLY A 119 -24.43 -6.94 -4.63
C GLY A 119 -23.02 -7.51 -4.89
N ILE A 120 -22.11 -6.70 -5.39
CA ILE A 120 -20.69 -7.05 -5.63
C ILE A 120 -19.87 -6.60 -4.42
N PRO A 121 -19.40 -7.52 -3.57
CA PRO A 121 -18.53 -7.18 -2.45
C PRO A 121 -17.17 -6.67 -2.93
N VAL A 122 -16.65 -5.64 -2.24
CA VAL A 122 -15.37 -5.00 -2.58
C VAL A 122 -14.35 -5.26 -1.47
N ILE A 123 -13.11 -5.59 -1.83
CA ILE A 123 -11.95 -5.55 -0.94
C ILE A 123 -11.01 -4.48 -1.47
N LEU A 124 -10.64 -3.53 -0.60
CA LEU A 124 -9.62 -2.55 -0.91
C LEU A 124 -8.23 -3.14 -0.63
N ALA A 125 -7.28 -2.86 -1.48
CA ALA A 125 -5.90 -3.23 -1.28
C ALA A 125 -4.98 -2.02 -1.51
N GLU A 126 -3.84 -1.98 -0.79
CA GLU A 126 -2.80 -0.97 -0.89
C GLU A 126 -3.26 0.45 -0.51
N GLN A 127 -4.21 1.04 -1.19
CA GLN A 127 -4.74 2.37 -0.86
C GLN A 127 -6.19 2.29 -0.38
N GLU A 128 -6.52 3.09 0.63
CA GLU A 128 -7.88 3.24 1.11
C GLU A 128 -8.63 4.26 0.26
N ALA A 129 -9.88 3.93 -0.10
CA ALA A 129 -10.79 4.90 -0.70
C ALA A 129 -11.49 5.68 0.41
N GLU A 130 -11.31 7.01 0.44
CA GLU A 130 -12.05 7.89 1.33
C GLU A 130 -13.47 8.10 0.77
N MET A 131 -14.46 7.84 1.62
CA MET A 131 -15.87 8.06 1.30
C MET A 131 -16.31 9.45 1.75
N ASP A 132 -17.29 10.03 1.06
CA ASP A 132 -17.97 11.24 1.55
C ASP A 132 -18.47 11.00 2.98
N ALA A 133 -18.37 12.01 3.84
CA ALA A 133 -18.75 11.95 5.25
C ALA A 133 -20.22 11.55 5.48
N LEU A 134 -21.06 11.54 4.44
CA LEU A 134 -22.45 11.06 4.50
C LEU A 134 -22.56 9.54 4.51
N TYR A 135 -21.49 8.81 4.20
CA TYR A 135 -21.48 7.37 4.07
C TYR A 135 -20.57 6.74 5.13
N SER A 136 -20.99 5.59 5.65
CA SER A 136 -20.12 4.76 6.49
C SER A 136 -19.27 3.86 5.57
N PRO A 137 -17.92 3.92 5.61
CA PRO A 137 -17.07 3.05 4.79
C PRO A 137 -17.42 1.57 4.94
N GLU A 138 -17.93 1.17 6.12
CA GLU A 138 -18.32 -0.20 6.45
C GLU A 138 -19.42 -0.76 5.56
N ASP A 139 -20.20 0.11 4.92
CA ASP A 139 -21.30 -0.27 4.03
C ASP A 139 -20.84 -0.55 2.59
N TYR A 140 -19.58 -0.19 2.20
CA TYR A 140 -19.16 -0.14 0.82
C TYR A 140 -18.00 -1.09 0.47
N TYR A 141 -17.21 -1.50 1.46
CA TYR A 141 -16.20 -2.53 1.24
C TYR A 141 -16.09 -3.47 2.45
N LEU A 142 -15.63 -4.69 2.22
CA LEU A 142 -15.55 -5.74 3.22
C LEU A 142 -14.34 -5.58 4.13
N SER A 143 -13.18 -5.34 3.53
CA SER A 143 -11.89 -5.29 4.18
C SER A 143 -10.93 -4.38 3.42
N PHE A 144 -9.94 -3.85 4.14
CA PHE A 144 -8.80 -3.14 3.57
C PHE A 144 -7.50 -3.85 3.96
N VAL A 145 -6.69 -4.22 2.97
CA VAL A 145 -5.42 -4.93 3.13
C VAL A 145 -4.27 -4.03 2.69
N ALA A 146 -3.42 -3.65 3.62
CA ALA A 146 -2.25 -2.79 3.35
C ALA A 146 -1.24 -2.90 4.49
N PRO A 147 0.03 -2.52 4.28
CA PRO A 147 0.97 -2.31 5.37
C PRO A 147 0.61 -1.10 6.23
N ASP A 148 1.32 -0.91 7.32
CA ASP A 148 1.26 0.32 8.10
C ASP A 148 2.24 1.33 7.50
N TYR A 149 1.77 2.13 6.55
CA TYR A 149 2.58 3.14 5.86
C TYR A 149 3.19 4.18 6.80
N TYR A 150 2.47 4.52 7.87
CA TYR A 150 3.01 5.43 8.88
C TYR A 150 4.19 4.79 9.61
N GLN A 151 4.07 3.52 10.00
CA GLN A 151 5.15 2.77 10.63
C GLN A 151 6.35 2.60 9.69
N GLU A 152 6.14 2.36 8.38
CA GLU A 152 7.24 2.29 7.40
C GLU A 152 8.08 3.58 7.41
N GLY A 153 7.42 4.74 7.46
CA GLY A 153 8.10 6.03 7.57
C GLY A 153 8.86 6.18 8.89
N GLU A 154 8.27 5.77 10.02
CA GLU A 154 8.96 5.78 11.32
C GLU A 154 10.21 4.90 11.33
N LEU A 155 10.12 3.69 10.74
CA LEU A 155 11.25 2.78 10.62
C LEU A 155 12.43 3.41 9.87
N CYS A 156 12.18 4.12 8.78
CA CYS A 156 13.23 4.84 8.06
C CYS A 156 13.92 5.92 8.92
N ALA A 157 13.16 6.64 9.75
CA ALA A 157 13.73 7.61 10.68
C ALA A 157 14.56 6.92 11.78
N ASP A 158 14.07 5.81 12.32
CA ASP A 158 14.77 5.03 13.34
C ASP A 158 16.09 4.44 12.78
N ILE A 159 16.10 3.97 11.52
CA ILE A 159 17.31 3.50 10.82
C ILE A 159 18.34 4.62 10.71
N LEU A 160 17.95 5.80 10.22
CA LEU A 160 18.86 6.94 10.08
C LEU A 160 19.39 7.39 11.44
N ALA A 161 18.51 7.53 12.43
CA ALA A 161 18.91 7.95 13.78
C ALA A 161 19.90 6.96 14.42
N GLY A 162 19.68 5.66 14.23
CA GLY A 162 20.56 4.59 14.71
C GLY A 162 21.92 4.60 13.99
N TYR A 163 21.93 4.77 12.66
CA TYR A 163 23.16 4.82 11.87
C TYR A 163 24.07 6.00 12.28
N PHE A 164 23.51 7.20 12.46
CA PHE A 164 24.28 8.37 12.87
C PHE A 164 24.61 8.40 14.37
N GLY A 165 23.87 7.68 15.20
CA GLY A 165 24.11 7.63 16.65
C GLY A 165 24.02 9.01 17.29
N ILE A 166 25.15 9.55 17.78
CA ILE A 166 25.20 10.90 18.38
C ILE A 166 25.53 12.00 17.36
N GLN A 167 25.88 11.64 16.14
CA GLN A 167 26.22 12.61 15.11
C GLN A 167 24.94 13.21 14.49
N PRO A 168 24.96 14.47 14.05
CA PRO A 168 23.80 15.07 13.41
C PRO A 168 23.53 14.43 12.03
N CYS A 169 22.29 14.05 11.81
CA CYS A 169 21.77 13.59 10.54
C CYS A 169 20.93 14.69 9.91
N HIS A 170 21.45 15.31 8.89
CA HIS A 170 20.77 16.32 8.09
C HIS A 170 20.12 15.67 6.88
N THR A 171 18.81 15.57 6.88
CA THR A 171 18.10 14.77 5.89
C THR A 171 17.45 15.64 4.81
N MET A 172 17.68 15.28 3.55
CA MET A 172 16.81 15.68 2.45
C MET A 172 15.64 14.69 2.37
N VAL A 173 14.42 15.20 2.35
CA VAL A 173 13.18 14.41 2.33
C VAL A 173 12.51 14.51 0.98
N ILE A 174 12.38 13.40 0.28
CA ILE A 174 11.52 13.28 -0.90
C ILE A 174 10.08 13.08 -0.43
N GLN A 175 9.14 13.86 -0.96
CA GLN A 175 7.75 13.84 -0.47
C GLN A 175 6.86 12.85 -1.23
N GLY A 176 7.31 12.35 -2.40
CA GLY A 176 6.54 11.44 -3.25
C GLY A 176 5.37 12.14 -3.95
N GLU A 177 4.43 11.34 -4.45
CA GLU A 177 3.26 11.85 -5.17
C GLU A 177 2.27 12.53 -4.21
N LYS A 178 1.92 13.79 -4.51
CA LYS A 178 1.15 14.66 -3.62
C LYS A 178 -0.26 14.14 -3.30
N GLU A 179 -0.89 13.42 -4.24
CA GLU A 179 -2.26 12.89 -4.08
C GLU A 179 -2.28 11.44 -3.57
N SER A 180 -1.12 10.83 -3.37
CA SER A 180 -0.99 9.49 -2.79
C SER A 180 -1.14 9.51 -1.28
N GLY A 181 -2.16 8.82 -0.76
CA GLY A 181 -2.33 8.61 0.68
C GLY A 181 -1.15 7.86 1.30
N MET A 182 -0.66 6.85 0.61
CA MET A 182 0.52 6.07 1.00
C MET A 182 1.76 6.96 1.17
N ALA A 183 2.10 7.77 0.18
CA ALA A 183 3.25 8.67 0.25
C ALA A 183 3.11 9.68 1.40
N TRP A 184 1.89 10.18 1.62
CA TRP A 184 1.60 11.08 2.72
C TRP A 184 1.77 10.42 4.10
N GLU A 185 1.26 9.21 4.30
CA GLU A 185 1.39 8.49 5.57
C GLU A 185 2.86 8.16 5.86
N ARG A 186 3.63 7.70 4.87
CA ARG A 186 5.07 7.46 4.98
C ARG A 186 5.83 8.73 5.37
N TYR A 187 5.52 9.84 4.70
CA TYR A 187 6.10 11.15 5.05
C TYR A 187 5.76 11.57 6.48
N MET A 188 4.50 11.42 6.91
CA MET A 188 4.07 11.80 8.27
C MET A 188 4.71 10.91 9.34
N GLY A 189 4.86 9.61 9.08
CA GLY A 189 5.57 8.68 9.93
C GLY A 189 7.05 9.05 10.06
N PHE A 190 7.73 9.32 8.95
CA PHE A 190 9.11 9.81 8.96
C PHE A 190 9.25 11.10 9.77
N MET A 191 8.37 12.08 9.55
CA MET A 191 8.36 13.34 10.31
C MET A 191 8.05 13.17 11.80
N HIS A 192 7.29 12.12 12.17
CA HIS A 192 7.10 11.75 13.56
C HIS A 192 8.40 11.19 14.18
N GLY A 193 9.07 10.29 13.46
CA GLY A 193 10.38 9.79 13.86
C GLY A 193 11.42 10.90 14.03
N VAL A 194 11.47 11.87 13.10
CA VAL A 194 12.34 13.06 13.23
C VAL A 194 12.12 13.81 14.54
N ARG A 195 10.88 13.93 15.03
CA ARG A 195 10.61 14.59 16.32
C ARG A 195 11.03 13.77 17.54
N ARG A 196 11.11 12.46 17.40
CA ARG A 196 11.55 11.55 18.49
C ARG A 196 13.06 11.52 18.66
N HIS A 197 13.82 11.76 17.59
CA HIS A 197 15.27 11.65 17.57
C HIS A 197 15.95 13.02 17.57
N SER A 198 16.73 13.30 18.61
CA SER A 198 17.41 14.59 18.79
C SER A 198 18.56 14.85 17.82
N ASN A 199 19.04 13.82 17.13
CA ASN A 199 20.12 13.89 16.15
C ASN A 199 19.60 13.99 14.69
N LEU A 200 18.28 13.93 14.47
CA LEU A 200 17.68 13.90 13.12
C LEU A 200 17.06 15.26 12.78
N TYR A 201 17.49 15.85 11.66
CA TYR A 201 17.07 17.17 11.19
C TYR A 201 16.63 17.11 9.73
N VAL A 202 15.58 17.83 9.35
CA VAL A 202 15.19 18.00 7.95
C VAL A 202 15.82 19.27 7.40
N SER A 203 16.79 19.14 6.49
CA SER A 203 17.45 20.26 5.81
C SER A 203 16.69 20.69 4.57
N LYS A 204 16.21 19.74 3.77
CA LYS A 204 15.50 20.03 2.52
C LYS A 204 14.26 19.15 2.36
N ARG A 205 13.30 19.68 1.59
CA ARG A 205 12.13 18.93 1.11
C ARG A 205 12.04 19.08 -0.39
N VAL A 206 11.83 17.96 -1.07
CA VAL A 206 11.83 17.89 -2.54
C VAL A 206 10.58 17.12 -2.97
N GLU A 207 9.84 17.67 -3.91
CA GLU A 207 8.67 17.00 -4.48
C GLU A 207 9.09 16.07 -5.62
N SER A 208 8.47 14.88 -5.67
CA SER A 208 8.51 13.95 -6.80
C SER A 208 7.09 13.48 -7.11
N ASN A 209 6.91 12.69 -8.16
CA ASN A 209 5.63 12.03 -8.46
C ASN A 209 5.71 10.50 -8.26
N GLY A 210 6.66 10.03 -7.43
CA GLY A 210 6.85 8.61 -7.18
C GLY A 210 7.64 7.87 -8.28
N SER A 211 8.22 8.57 -9.25
CA SER A 211 9.02 7.95 -10.31
C SER A 211 10.51 8.26 -10.20
N ARG A 212 11.34 7.28 -10.57
CA ARG A 212 12.81 7.38 -10.60
C ARG A 212 13.31 8.62 -11.34
N LEU A 213 12.71 8.92 -12.50
CA LEU A 213 13.11 10.06 -13.33
C LEU A 213 12.80 11.40 -12.67
N THR A 214 11.64 11.53 -12.02
CA THR A 214 11.27 12.82 -11.39
C THR A 214 12.08 13.06 -10.12
N ALA A 215 12.31 12.04 -9.31
CA ALA A 215 13.17 12.12 -8.14
C ALA A 215 14.63 12.46 -8.54
N GLN A 216 15.14 11.83 -9.61
CA GLN A 216 16.46 12.16 -10.16
C GLN A 216 16.55 13.64 -10.55
N LYS A 217 15.66 14.13 -11.40
CA LYS A 217 15.65 15.53 -11.86
C LYS A 217 15.54 16.52 -10.71
N ALA A 218 14.67 16.23 -9.75
CA ALA A 218 14.47 17.08 -8.59
C ALA A 218 15.74 17.13 -7.71
N THR A 219 16.42 16.01 -7.52
CA THR A 219 17.69 15.92 -6.79
C THR A 219 18.82 16.61 -7.54
N GLU A 220 18.93 16.45 -8.88
CA GLU A 220 19.90 17.15 -9.70
C GLU A 220 19.84 18.69 -9.51
N LEU A 221 18.62 19.24 -9.41
CA LEU A 221 18.43 20.68 -9.13
C LEU A 221 18.95 21.07 -7.74
N VAL A 222 18.82 20.20 -6.75
CA VAL A 222 19.30 20.47 -5.38
C VAL A 222 20.80 20.43 -5.29
N VAL A 223 21.46 19.51 -6.00
CA VAL A 223 22.93 19.32 -5.92
C VAL A 223 23.69 20.15 -6.95
N ALA A 224 23.00 20.86 -7.87
CA ALA A 224 23.62 21.65 -8.93
C ALA A 224 24.58 22.74 -8.41
N ASP A 225 24.26 23.36 -7.28
CA ASP A 225 25.06 24.42 -6.68
C ASP A 225 26.25 23.90 -5.85
N GLN A 226 26.44 22.59 -5.74
CA GLN A 226 27.47 21.91 -4.94
C GLN A 226 27.49 22.31 -3.43
N ASP A 227 26.49 23.03 -2.96
CA ASP A 227 26.29 23.33 -1.55
C ASP A 227 25.33 22.30 -0.92
N ILE A 228 25.89 21.10 -0.67
CA ILE A 228 25.15 19.98 -0.12
C ILE A 228 25.14 20.11 1.39
N ASP A 229 24.01 20.51 1.96
CA ASP A 229 23.77 20.73 3.39
C ASP A 229 23.04 19.53 4.06
N PHE A 230 23.06 18.36 3.42
CA PHE A 230 22.49 17.12 3.93
C PHE A 230 23.48 15.95 3.77
N ASN A 231 23.40 14.98 4.69
CA ASN A 231 24.21 13.75 4.72
C ASN A 231 23.33 12.48 4.69
N ALA A 232 22.02 12.65 4.61
CA ALA A 232 21.07 11.55 4.49
C ALA A 232 19.91 11.94 3.56
N VAL A 233 19.26 10.92 2.98
CA VAL A 233 18.03 11.08 2.21
C VAL A 233 16.99 10.07 2.69
N PHE A 234 15.76 10.53 2.90
CA PHE A 234 14.58 9.70 2.99
C PHE A 234 13.79 9.78 1.69
N ALA A 235 13.49 8.63 1.10
CA ALA A 235 12.64 8.50 -0.08
C ALA A 235 11.43 7.59 0.23
N PRO A 236 10.20 8.02 -0.09
CA PRO A 236 9.00 7.27 0.25
C PRO A 236 8.78 6.03 -0.62
N SER A 237 9.60 5.81 -1.65
CA SER A 237 9.62 4.62 -2.47
C SER A 237 11.05 4.30 -2.94
N ASP A 238 11.28 3.03 -3.29
CA ASP A 238 12.55 2.59 -3.87
C ASP A 238 12.82 3.27 -5.23
N GLU A 239 11.77 3.52 -6.02
CA GLU A 239 11.93 4.25 -7.29
C GLU A 239 12.41 5.69 -7.05
N ASP A 240 11.86 6.38 -6.07
CA ASP A 240 12.35 7.71 -5.66
C ASP A 240 13.81 7.64 -5.19
N GLY A 241 14.12 6.66 -4.33
CA GLY A 241 15.47 6.47 -3.79
C GLY A 241 16.53 6.16 -4.85
N LEU A 242 16.20 5.34 -5.85
CA LEU A 242 17.09 5.06 -6.98
C LEU A 242 17.28 6.27 -7.88
N GLY A 243 16.26 7.12 -8.02
CA GLY A 243 16.39 8.40 -8.70
C GLY A 243 17.39 9.33 -7.99
N VAL A 244 17.30 9.41 -6.67
CA VAL A 244 18.27 10.13 -5.83
C VAL A 244 19.68 9.57 -5.99
N LEU A 245 19.83 8.25 -5.89
CA LEU A 245 21.12 7.55 -6.06
C LEU A 245 21.79 7.94 -7.38
N GLN A 246 21.04 7.93 -8.47
CA GLN A 246 21.54 8.30 -9.78
C GLN A 246 21.99 9.76 -9.85
N ALA A 247 21.20 10.69 -9.29
CA ALA A 247 21.53 12.11 -9.29
C ALA A 247 22.79 12.42 -8.48
N LEU A 248 22.95 11.80 -7.30
CA LEU A 248 24.15 11.94 -6.48
C LEU A 248 25.40 11.47 -7.22
N LYS A 249 25.36 10.29 -7.87
CA LYS A 249 26.46 9.78 -8.68
C LYS A 249 26.85 10.72 -9.83
N LEU A 250 25.85 11.27 -10.53
CA LEU A 250 26.09 12.23 -11.63
C LEU A 250 26.72 13.54 -11.12
N ALA A 251 26.43 13.95 -9.89
CA ALA A 251 27.04 15.13 -9.25
C ALA A 251 28.43 14.86 -8.66
N GLY A 252 28.93 13.61 -8.72
CA GLY A 252 30.22 13.24 -8.14
C GLY A 252 30.20 13.06 -6.62
N VAL A 253 29.00 12.95 -6.02
CA VAL A 253 28.82 12.60 -4.60
C VAL A 253 28.92 11.09 -4.47
N GLU A 254 29.60 10.58 -3.46
CA GLU A 254 29.73 9.14 -3.20
C GLU A 254 28.56 8.65 -2.31
N PRO A 255 27.50 8.02 -2.89
CA PRO A 255 26.42 7.45 -2.07
C PRO A 255 26.96 6.37 -1.13
N GLY A 256 26.37 6.28 0.05
CA GLY A 256 26.84 5.38 1.11
C GLY A 256 28.01 5.92 1.95
N LYS A 257 28.73 6.96 1.46
CA LYS A 257 29.83 7.62 2.19
C LYS A 257 29.49 9.07 2.52
N ASP A 258 29.30 9.90 1.49
CA ASP A 258 29.00 11.32 1.67
C ASP A 258 27.54 11.53 2.08
N VAL A 259 26.65 10.75 1.44
CA VAL A 259 25.20 10.79 1.66
C VAL A 259 24.67 9.36 1.70
N VAL A 260 23.96 9.00 2.78
CA VAL A 260 23.27 7.71 2.89
C VAL A 260 21.81 7.85 2.47
N ILE A 261 21.23 6.79 1.93
CA ILE A 261 19.85 6.78 1.43
C ILE A 261 19.06 5.69 2.15
N VAL A 262 17.86 6.03 2.59
CA VAL A 262 16.85 5.07 3.04
C VAL A 262 15.57 5.26 2.23
N SER A 263 14.90 4.15 1.90
CA SER A 263 13.64 4.14 1.16
C SER A 263 12.65 3.11 1.69
N ILE A 264 11.57 2.94 0.97
CA ILE A 264 10.53 1.96 1.27
C ILE A 264 10.19 1.19 0.00
N GLY A 265 10.19 -0.16 0.10
CA GLY A 265 9.89 -1.04 -1.03
C GLY A 265 10.43 -2.45 -0.85
N GLY A 266 11.56 -2.78 -1.47
CA GLY A 266 12.19 -4.11 -1.45
C GLY A 266 12.52 -4.63 -2.85
N ILE A 267 12.72 -3.72 -3.84
CA ILE A 267 13.03 -4.13 -5.21
C ILE A 267 14.51 -4.53 -5.37
N GLN A 268 14.78 -5.45 -6.30
CA GLN A 268 16.13 -6.00 -6.53
C GLN A 268 17.21 -4.94 -6.80
N ASP A 269 16.87 -3.84 -7.49
CA ASP A 269 17.83 -2.79 -7.77
C ASP A 269 18.32 -2.08 -6.50
N VAL A 270 17.46 -1.93 -5.49
CA VAL A 270 17.86 -1.38 -4.18
C VAL A 270 18.69 -2.40 -3.40
N PHE A 271 18.34 -3.68 -3.45
CA PHE A 271 19.18 -4.73 -2.84
C PHE A 271 20.60 -4.73 -3.43
N LYS A 272 20.75 -4.60 -4.76
CA LYS A 272 22.06 -4.45 -5.39
C LYS A 272 22.82 -3.22 -4.87
N ALA A 273 22.12 -2.11 -4.69
CA ALA A 273 22.72 -0.88 -4.17
C ALA A 273 23.12 -1.02 -2.68
N ILE A 274 22.34 -1.72 -1.87
CA ILE A 274 22.68 -2.04 -0.47
C ILE A 274 23.92 -2.95 -0.42
N ILE A 275 23.95 -4.03 -1.20
CA ILE A 275 25.06 -4.98 -1.27
C ILE A 275 26.35 -4.30 -1.74
N SER A 276 26.24 -3.31 -2.63
CA SER A 276 27.39 -2.51 -3.08
C SER A 276 27.74 -1.33 -2.17
N GLU A 277 27.14 -1.23 -0.99
CA GLU A 277 27.34 -0.18 0.02
C GLU A 277 27.01 1.24 -0.47
N GLU A 278 26.22 1.37 -1.55
CA GLU A 278 25.76 2.66 -2.10
C GLU A 278 24.43 3.14 -1.50
N TYR A 279 23.79 2.26 -0.73
CA TYR A 279 22.46 2.47 -0.13
C TYR A 279 22.46 1.92 1.28
N LEU A 280 21.84 2.63 2.23
CA LEU A 280 21.87 2.20 3.63
C LEU A 280 20.86 1.08 3.91
N ALA A 281 19.60 1.31 3.55
CA ALA A 281 18.52 0.37 3.84
C ALA A 281 17.24 0.69 3.07
N THR A 282 16.36 -0.31 2.95
CA THR A 282 14.95 -0.10 2.58
C THR A 282 14.04 -0.78 3.58
N ALA A 283 12.97 -0.10 4.00
CA ALA A 283 11.88 -0.73 4.74
C ALA A 283 11.02 -1.50 3.73
N GLY A 284 10.89 -2.82 3.93
CA GLY A 284 10.13 -3.66 3.02
C GLY A 284 8.64 -3.34 3.07
N SER A 285 8.05 -3.20 1.91
CA SER A 285 6.61 -3.09 1.73
C SER A 285 6.19 -4.26 0.85
N ASP A 286 5.69 -5.34 1.48
CA ASP A 286 5.39 -6.59 0.82
C ASP A 286 4.23 -6.43 -0.18
N PRO A 287 4.40 -6.73 -1.49
CA PRO A 287 3.34 -6.70 -2.49
C PRO A 287 2.45 -7.96 -2.49
N GLU A 288 2.79 -9.00 -1.75
CA GLU A 288 2.15 -10.31 -1.84
C GLU A 288 0.79 -10.37 -1.12
N TYR A 289 -0.18 -9.58 -1.58
CA TYR A 289 -1.52 -9.52 -1.00
C TYR A 289 -2.45 -10.66 -1.45
N GLY A 290 -2.09 -11.42 -2.48
CA GLY A 290 -2.97 -12.38 -3.13
C GLY A 290 -3.56 -13.40 -2.17
N GLU A 291 -2.71 -14.13 -1.43
CA GLU A 291 -3.17 -15.14 -0.49
C GLU A 291 -4.12 -14.57 0.57
N ILE A 292 -3.76 -13.42 1.15
CA ILE A 292 -4.55 -12.75 2.19
C ILE A 292 -5.94 -12.37 1.64
N VAL A 293 -5.98 -11.73 0.47
CA VAL A 293 -7.22 -11.23 -0.12
C VAL A 293 -8.13 -12.39 -0.53
N PHE A 294 -7.59 -13.44 -1.15
CA PHE A 294 -8.40 -14.60 -1.54
C PHE A 294 -8.87 -15.42 -0.35
N ASP A 295 -8.13 -15.48 0.75
CA ASP A 295 -8.59 -16.06 2.02
C ASP A 295 -9.79 -15.27 2.59
N LEU A 296 -9.77 -13.94 2.51
CA LEU A 296 -10.90 -13.10 2.91
C LEU A 296 -12.12 -13.36 2.03
N ILE A 297 -11.95 -13.48 0.71
CA ILE A 297 -13.01 -13.83 -0.24
C ILE A 297 -13.63 -15.18 0.09
N GLU A 298 -12.81 -16.21 0.35
CA GLU A 298 -13.31 -17.53 0.72
C GLU A 298 -14.06 -17.53 2.04
N LYS A 299 -13.53 -16.87 3.08
CA LYS A 299 -14.21 -16.73 4.37
C LYS A 299 -15.55 -16.04 4.23
N HIS A 300 -15.58 -14.90 3.50
CA HIS A 300 -16.83 -14.19 3.25
C HIS A 300 -17.84 -15.06 2.49
N GLY A 301 -17.39 -15.80 1.45
CA GLY A 301 -18.24 -16.73 0.70
C GLY A 301 -18.83 -17.87 1.52
N LYS A 302 -18.17 -18.26 2.63
CA LYS A 302 -18.66 -19.22 3.63
C LYS A 302 -19.55 -18.59 4.72
N GLY A 303 -19.69 -17.26 4.72
CA GLY A 303 -20.39 -16.51 5.76
C GLY A 303 -19.62 -16.40 7.08
N GLU A 304 -18.29 -16.58 7.03
CA GLU A 304 -17.42 -16.43 8.18
C GLU A 304 -17.07 -14.94 8.40
N PRO A 305 -16.85 -14.50 9.65
CA PRO A 305 -16.47 -13.13 9.94
C PRO A 305 -15.06 -12.85 9.39
N ILE A 306 -14.88 -11.66 8.79
CA ILE A 306 -13.59 -11.18 8.30
C ILE A 306 -13.23 -9.86 8.98
N PRO A 307 -11.94 -9.57 9.21
CA PRO A 307 -11.50 -8.29 9.77
C PRO A 307 -11.72 -7.15 8.78
N ARG A 308 -12.00 -5.95 9.30
CA ARG A 308 -12.16 -4.74 8.48
C ARG A 308 -10.84 -4.23 7.92
N ARG A 309 -9.75 -4.47 8.62
CA ARG A 309 -8.39 -4.11 8.20
C ARG A 309 -7.46 -5.29 8.47
N VAL A 310 -6.60 -5.58 7.51
CA VAL A 310 -5.47 -6.49 7.64
C VAL A 310 -4.21 -5.68 7.36
N VAL A 311 -3.32 -5.64 8.35
CA VAL A 311 -2.02 -4.98 8.23
C VAL A 311 -0.99 -6.06 7.88
N THR A 312 -0.25 -5.87 6.78
CA THR A 312 0.86 -6.75 6.41
C THR A 312 2.10 -6.38 7.21
N GLU A 313 3.00 -7.34 7.44
CA GLU A 313 4.22 -7.13 8.19
C GLU A 313 5.24 -6.33 7.37
N ASN A 314 5.97 -5.44 8.04
CA ASN A 314 7.09 -4.70 7.46
C ASN A 314 8.40 -5.40 7.80
N GLN A 315 9.30 -5.53 6.82
CA GLN A 315 10.64 -6.06 6.99
C GLN A 315 11.67 -4.96 6.70
N ILE A 316 12.84 -5.01 7.35
CA ILE A 316 13.93 -4.07 7.08
C ILE A 316 15.04 -4.82 6.36
N TYR A 317 15.50 -4.25 5.23
CA TYR A 317 16.61 -4.77 4.44
C TYR A 317 17.81 -3.83 4.56
N THR A 318 18.92 -4.39 5.01
CA THR A 318 20.20 -3.72 5.24
C THR A 318 21.34 -4.56 4.69
N ALA A 319 22.58 -4.08 4.76
CA ALA A 319 23.75 -4.87 4.38
C ALA A 319 23.90 -6.21 5.14
N GLU A 320 23.23 -6.35 6.30
CA GLU A 320 23.29 -7.57 7.11
C GLU A 320 22.48 -8.73 6.52
N ASN A 321 21.40 -8.45 5.76
CA ASN A 321 20.48 -9.47 5.26
C ASN A 321 20.16 -9.36 3.76
N ALA A 322 20.56 -8.30 3.07
CA ALA A 322 20.21 -8.09 1.67
C ALA A 322 20.76 -9.16 0.73
N GLU A 323 21.94 -9.70 1.01
CA GLU A 323 22.54 -10.77 0.17
C GLU A 323 21.76 -12.10 0.34
N GLU A 324 21.38 -12.45 1.57
CA GLU A 324 20.62 -13.66 1.88
C GLU A 324 19.21 -13.61 1.28
N LEU A 325 18.57 -12.43 1.34
CA LEU A 325 17.18 -12.23 0.93
C LEU A 325 17.05 -11.69 -0.51
N PHE A 326 18.14 -11.71 -1.29
CA PHE A 326 18.14 -11.15 -2.64
C PHE A 326 17.15 -11.85 -3.60
N GLU A 327 17.00 -13.16 -3.48
CA GLU A 327 16.08 -13.93 -4.31
C GLU A 327 14.60 -13.68 -3.95
N ASP A 328 14.32 -13.14 -2.77
CA ASP A 328 12.97 -12.77 -2.32
C ASP A 328 12.61 -11.32 -2.72
N ALA A 329 13.56 -10.56 -3.27
CA ALA A 329 13.33 -9.20 -3.75
C ALA A 329 12.58 -9.18 -5.10
N TYR A 330 11.84 -8.12 -5.37
CA TYR A 330 10.92 -7.98 -6.52
C TYR A 330 11.59 -7.42 -7.78
#